data_d4c1d6fb3678e082aceac69e9a55e11a
#
_entry.id   d4c1d6fb3678e082aceac69e9a55e11a
#
_cell.length_a   1.000
_cell.length_b   1.000
_cell.length_c   1.000
_cell.angle_alpha   90.00
_cell.angle_beta   90.00
_cell.angle_gamma   90.00
#
_symmetry.space_group_name_H-M   'P 1'
#
loop_
_entity.id
_entity.type
_entity.pdbx_description
1 polymer ?
#
loop_
_entity_poly.entity_id
_entity_poly.type
_entity_poly.pdbx_seq_one_letter_code
_entity_poly.pdbx_strand_id
1 'polypeptide(L)'
;NIVEAELLIILSDVDGFYRELGDASPIEEILEITPELRSRAGGRGSVHGTGGMATKIKAAEIIVKSGEMMIIANGRTRGILSRIMKGEKLGTLFRGRERRSLRSRKRWIAFNMKAGGRLTIDEGAVRAIRDKKKSLLASGVIAVGGAFALGDAVEVFSASGTLVGKGIVNYSRAELSRIKGKKTSEIREILGSRYFDEVINRDDLIVY
;
A
#
# COMPACT_ATOMS: atom_id res chain seq x y z
N ASN A 1 -1.55 0.97 4.32
CA ASN A 1 -2.48 2.07 4.58
C ASN A 1 -3.68 1.55 5.36
N ILE A 2 -3.73 1.89 6.66
CA ILE A 2 -4.80 1.43 7.56
C ILE A 2 -6.10 2.22 7.31
N VAL A 3 -5.98 3.39 6.67
CA VAL A 3 -7.06 4.38 6.50
C VAL A 3 -7.23 4.65 5.01
N GLU A 4 -7.58 3.79 4.19
CA GLU A 4 -7.80 3.91 2.73
C GLU A 4 -8.00 5.38 2.22
N ALA A 5 -7.08 6.27 2.59
CA ALA A 5 -7.13 7.68 2.27
C ALA A 5 -6.60 7.90 0.84
N GLU A 6 -7.35 8.62 0.02
CA GLU A 6 -6.95 8.97 -1.36
C GLU A 6 -6.02 10.17 -1.41
N LEU A 7 -6.02 10.99 -0.37
CA LEU A 7 -5.25 12.23 -0.27
C LEU A 7 -4.64 12.38 1.13
N LEU A 8 -3.32 12.57 1.20
CA LEU A 8 -2.60 13.00 2.38
C LEU A 8 -2.32 14.51 2.28
N ILE A 9 -2.72 15.29 3.27
CA ILE A 9 -2.36 16.72 3.35
C ILE A 9 -1.37 16.90 4.49
N ILE A 10 -0.17 17.39 4.18
CA ILE A 10 0.85 17.78 5.17
C ILE A 10 0.80 19.29 5.34
N LEU A 11 0.33 19.72 6.50
CA LEU A 11 0.37 21.13 6.89
C LEU A 11 1.75 21.47 7.47
N SER A 12 2.38 22.47 6.91
CA SER A 12 3.75 22.90 7.23
C SER A 12 3.82 24.41 7.46
N ASP A 13 5.00 24.89 7.73
CA ASP A 13 5.35 26.32 7.83
C ASP A 13 5.73 26.95 6.49
N VAL A 14 5.72 26.17 5.40
CA VAL A 14 6.01 26.62 4.03
C VAL A 14 4.78 26.47 3.15
N ASP A 15 4.64 27.30 2.12
CA ASP A 15 3.49 27.27 1.22
C ASP A 15 3.46 26.04 0.31
N GLY A 16 4.60 25.38 0.09
CA GLY A 16 4.73 24.19 -0.73
C GLY A 16 6.20 23.86 -1.01
N PHE A 17 6.45 23.15 -2.11
CA PHE A 17 7.79 22.85 -2.60
C PHE A 17 8.20 23.85 -3.67
N TYR A 18 9.31 24.53 -3.47
CA TYR A 18 9.85 25.53 -4.39
C TYR A 18 10.93 24.91 -5.29
N ARG A 19 11.02 25.37 -6.54
CA ARG A 19 12.06 24.94 -7.47
C ARG A 19 13.42 25.44 -7.03
N GLU A 20 13.49 26.72 -6.67
CA GLU A 20 14.66 27.40 -6.16
C GLU A 20 14.34 28.23 -4.92
N LEU A 21 15.38 28.48 -4.09
CA LEU A 21 15.24 29.40 -2.95
C LEU A 21 15.05 30.84 -3.49
N GLY A 22 13.89 31.43 -3.21
CA GLY A 22 13.56 32.78 -3.67
C GLY A 22 12.49 32.83 -4.75
N ASP A 23 12.00 31.69 -5.24
CA ASP A 23 10.85 31.67 -6.14
C ASP A 23 9.62 32.32 -5.49
N ALA A 24 8.87 33.07 -6.26
CA ALA A 24 7.67 33.80 -5.80
C ALA A 24 6.51 32.89 -5.39
N SER A 25 6.46 31.66 -5.92
CA SER A 25 5.42 30.69 -5.65
C SER A 25 5.95 29.25 -5.68
N PRO A 26 5.34 28.34 -4.90
CA PRO A 26 5.70 26.92 -4.95
C PRO A 26 5.28 26.30 -6.28
N ILE A 27 5.87 25.15 -6.60
CA ILE A 27 5.45 24.32 -7.73
C ILE A 27 4.03 23.83 -7.46
N GLU A 28 3.10 24.08 -8.36
CA GLU A 28 1.70 23.67 -8.20
C GLU A 28 1.54 22.15 -8.19
N GLU A 29 2.23 21.44 -9.11
CA GLU A 29 2.07 20.00 -9.29
C GLU A 29 3.38 19.32 -9.65
N ILE A 30 3.63 18.15 -9.02
CA ILE A 30 4.78 17.28 -9.27
C ILE A 30 4.25 15.90 -9.63
N LEU A 31 4.51 15.47 -10.86
CA LEU A 31 4.08 14.18 -11.41
C LEU A 31 5.15 13.09 -11.24
N GLU A 32 6.41 13.47 -11.00
CA GLU A 32 7.53 12.57 -10.85
C GLU A 32 8.56 13.14 -9.89
N ILE A 33 8.93 12.35 -8.91
CA ILE A 33 9.97 12.73 -7.94
C ILE A 33 11.31 12.23 -8.45
N THR A 34 12.03 13.13 -9.15
CA THR A 34 13.33 12.83 -9.74
C THR A 34 14.46 12.92 -8.70
N PRO A 35 15.66 12.34 -8.99
CA PRO A 35 16.84 12.50 -8.13
C PRO A 35 17.21 13.96 -7.87
N GLU A 36 17.06 14.85 -8.86
CA GLU A 36 17.31 16.27 -8.73
C GLU A 36 16.35 16.93 -7.73
N LEU A 37 15.07 16.56 -7.79
CA LEU A 37 14.05 17.04 -6.84
C LEU A 37 14.39 16.62 -5.41
N ARG A 38 14.87 15.38 -5.21
CA ARG A 38 15.32 14.89 -3.90
C ARG A 38 16.52 15.66 -3.39
N SER A 39 17.53 15.92 -4.24
CA SER A 39 18.73 16.65 -3.83
C SER A 39 18.41 18.06 -3.37
N ARG A 40 17.48 18.75 -4.03
CA ARG A 40 16.99 20.09 -3.66
C ARG A 40 16.24 20.09 -2.32
N ALA A 41 15.51 19.02 -2.00
CA ALA A 41 14.84 18.88 -0.71
C ALA A 41 15.81 18.75 0.49
N GLY A 42 17.06 18.38 0.24
CA GLY A 42 18.11 18.19 1.27
C GLY A 42 18.76 19.48 1.78
N GLY A 43 18.37 20.68 1.28
CA GLY A 43 18.85 21.96 1.80
C GLY A 43 18.44 22.20 3.26
N ARG A 44 19.15 23.10 3.97
CA ARG A 44 18.94 23.40 5.40
C ARG A 44 17.47 23.62 5.73
N GLY A 45 16.90 22.67 6.49
CA GLY A 45 15.56 22.79 7.09
C GLY A 45 15.53 23.91 8.15
N SER A 46 14.33 24.38 8.49
CA SER A 46 14.13 25.38 9.53
C SER A 46 14.72 24.90 10.86
N VAL A 47 15.30 25.82 11.61
CA VAL A 47 16.00 25.61 12.90
C VAL A 47 15.10 24.94 13.97
N HIS A 48 13.77 24.86 13.76
CA HIS A 48 12.80 24.40 14.75
C HIS A 48 11.94 23.21 14.30
N GLY A 49 12.17 22.62 13.11
CA GLY A 49 11.37 21.51 12.59
C GLY A 49 12.12 20.18 12.59
N THR A 50 11.64 19.18 13.31
CA THR A 50 12.15 17.79 13.31
C THR A 50 11.90 17.04 11.99
N GLY A 51 11.18 17.64 11.03
CA GLY A 51 10.85 17.07 9.74
C GLY A 51 11.12 18.05 8.58
N GLY A 52 12.35 18.13 8.08
CA GLY A 52 12.70 18.98 6.93
C GLY A 52 11.97 18.60 5.64
N MET A 53 12.15 19.39 4.57
CA MET A 53 11.55 19.13 3.25
C MET A 53 11.91 17.75 2.71
N ALA A 54 13.11 17.25 2.96
CA ALA A 54 13.54 15.90 2.59
C ALA A 54 12.62 14.80 3.15
N THR A 55 12.17 14.93 4.40
CA THR A 55 11.23 13.99 5.01
C THR A 55 9.86 14.03 4.34
N LYS A 56 9.38 15.22 3.97
CA LYS A 56 8.11 15.40 3.25
C LYS A 56 8.19 14.80 1.83
N ILE A 57 9.30 14.99 1.12
CA ILE A 57 9.52 14.37 -0.19
C ILE A 57 9.59 12.86 -0.10
N LYS A 58 10.24 12.29 0.94
CA LYS A 58 10.23 10.85 1.19
C LYS A 58 8.81 10.32 1.44
N ALA A 59 7.99 11.06 2.18
CA ALA A 59 6.58 10.72 2.36
C ALA A 59 5.81 10.79 1.03
N ALA A 60 6.04 11.82 0.20
CA ALA A 60 5.44 11.95 -1.12
C ALA A 60 5.80 10.75 -2.03
N GLU A 61 7.05 10.28 -2.00
CA GLU A 61 7.43 9.09 -2.77
C GLU A 61 6.65 7.84 -2.38
N ILE A 62 6.45 7.63 -1.08
CA ILE A 62 5.69 6.49 -0.57
C ILE A 62 4.24 6.59 -1.05
N ILE A 63 3.62 7.75 -0.85
CA ILE A 63 2.21 8.01 -1.18
C ILE A 63 1.97 7.88 -2.70
N VAL A 64 2.82 8.52 -3.51
CA VAL A 64 2.70 8.47 -4.97
C VAL A 64 2.92 7.06 -5.52
N LYS A 65 3.87 6.29 -4.95
CA LYS A 65 4.08 4.88 -5.30
C LYS A 65 2.88 4.01 -4.96
N SER A 66 2.16 4.32 -3.89
CA SER A 66 0.91 3.64 -3.52
C SER A 66 -0.27 4.03 -4.41
N GLY A 67 -0.11 5.08 -5.24
CA GLY A 67 -1.15 5.55 -6.17
C GLY A 67 -2.10 6.57 -5.59
N GLU A 68 -1.80 7.05 -4.38
CA GLU A 68 -2.51 8.13 -3.72
C GLU A 68 -1.87 9.48 -4.07
N MET A 69 -2.52 10.55 -3.61
CA MET A 69 -2.05 11.93 -3.77
C MET A 69 -1.54 12.48 -2.45
N MET A 70 -0.61 13.43 -2.51
CA MET A 70 -0.18 14.18 -1.35
C MET A 70 -0.11 15.67 -1.67
N ILE A 71 -0.53 16.52 -0.72
CA ILE A 71 -0.36 17.96 -0.78
C ILE A 71 0.51 18.42 0.38
N ILE A 72 1.50 19.28 0.09
CA ILE A 72 2.22 20.08 1.10
C ILE A 72 1.67 21.50 1.01
N ALA A 73 1.16 22.04 2.13
CA ALA A 73 0.60 23.38 2.17
C ALA A 73 0.89 24.08 3.50
N ASN A 74 0.75 25.41 3.51
CA ASN A 74 0.98 26.23 4.70
C ASN A 74 -0.20 26.12 5.68
N GLY A 75 0.05 25.54 6.86
CA GLY A 75 -0.95 25.38 7.91
C GLY A 75 -1.43 26.68 8.53
N ARG A 76 -0.70 27.81 8.34
CA ARG A 76 -1.09 29.13 8.84
C ARG A 76 -2.10 29.82 7.92
N THR A 77 -2.31 29.33 6.70
CA THR A 77 -3.29 29.87 5.76
C THR A 77 -4.70 29.62 6.26
N ARG A 78 -5.47 30.70 6.45
CA ARG A 78 -6.85 30.60 6.97
C ARG A 78 -7.72 29.74 6.07
N GLY A 79 -8.35 28.71 6.67
CA GLY A 79 -9.27 27.82 5.99
C GLY A 79 -8.63 26.89 4.97
N ILE A 80 -7.31 26.66 5.07
CA ILE A 80 -6.51 25.91 4.09
C ILE A 80 -7.14 24.58 3.69
N LEU A 81 -7.59 23.76 4.64
CA LEU A 81 -8.19 22.45 4.37
C LEU A 81 -9.49 22.60 3.56
N SER A 82 -10.38 23.49 3.98
CA SER A 82 -11.66 23.72 3.26
C SER A 82 -11.45 24.24 1.85
N ARG A 83 -10.41 25.06 1.64
CA ARG A 83 -10.07 25.62 0.34
C ARG A 83 -9.48 24.55 -0.59
N ILE A 84 -8.56 23.73 -0.09
CA ILE A 84 -8.01 22.57 -0.83
C ILE A 84 -9.14 21.61 -1.23
N MET A 85 -10.04 21.28 -0.30
CA MET A 85 -11.17 20.37 -0.57
C MET A 85 -12.20 20.96 -1.57
N LYS A 86 -12.23 22.28 -1.77
CA LYS A 86 -13.00 22.93 -2.82
C LYS A 86 -12.26 23.00 -4.16
N GLY A 87 -11.05 22.45 -4.25
CA GLY A 87 -10.27 22.41 -5.48
C GLY A 87 -9.40 23.63 -5.74
N GLU A 88 -9.21 24.51 -4.73
CA GLU A 88 -8.25 25.59 -4.86
C GLU A 88 -6.82 25.05 -4.96
N LYS A 89 -6.04 25.55 -5.89
CA LYS A 89 -4.64 25.18 -6.09
C LYS A 89 -3.76 25.85 -5.03
N LEU A 90 -3.68 25.26 -3.87
CA LEU A 90 -2.90 25.75 -2.74
C LEU A 90 -1.86 24.68 -2.35
N GLY A 91 -0.61 25.13 -2.22
CA GLY A 91 0.48 24.22 -1.92
C GLY A 91 1.05 23.52 -3.16
N THR A 92 1.75 22.42 -2.92
CA THR A 92 2.28 21.54 -3.97
C THR A 92 1.59 20.20 -3.93
N LEU A 93 0.93 19.84 -5.03
CA LEU A 93 0.31 18.53 -5.23
C LEU A 93 1.34 17.56 -5.80
N PHE A 94 1.52 16.43 -5.13
CA PHE A 94 2.27 15.28 -5.61
C PHE A 94 1.29 14.18 -6.04
N ARG A 95 1.36 13.75 -7.30
CA ARG A 95 0.60 12.61 -7.82
C ARG A 95 1.38 11.87 -8.88
N GLY A 96 1.15 10.57 -9.06
CA GLY A 96 1.78 9.80 -10.13
C GLY A 96 1.23 10.14 -11.52
N ARG A 97 2.05 9.96 -12.56
CA ARG A 97 1.66 10.18 -13.97
C ARG A 97 0.56 9.23 -14.46
N GLU A 98 0.48 8.04 -13.89
CA GLU A 98 -0.52 7.05 -14.30
C GLU A 98 -1.41 6.65 -13.13
N ARG A 99 -2.71 6.76 -13.32
CA ARG A 99 -3.70 5.95 -12.58
C ARG A 99 -3.62 4.50 -13.07
N ARG A 100 -2.56 3.77 -12.71
CA ARG A 100 -2.62 2.32 -12.88
C ARG A 100 -3.65 1.77 -11.91
N SER A 101 -4.59 0.99 -12.45
CA SER A 101 -5.80 0.46 -11.81
C SER A 101 -5.59 -0.61 -10.74
N LEU A 102 -4.42 -0.69 -10.11
CA LEU A 102 -4.28 -1.45 -8.87
C LEU A 102 -4.77 -0.56 -7.75
N ARG A 103 -5.78 -1.01 -7.02
CA ARG A 103 -6.26 -0.35 -5.81
C ARG A 103 -5.05 -0.06 -4.91
N SER A 104 -5.02 1.11 -4.28
CA SER A 104 -3.92 1.58 -3.41
C SER A 104 -3.41 0.52 -2.44
N ARG A 105 -4.33 -0.25 -1.86
CA ARG A 105 -4.05 -1.37 -0.97
C ARG A 105 -3.17 -2.46 -1.62
N LYS A 106 -3.44 -2.83 -2.88
CA LYS A 106 -2.64 -3.83 -3.60
C LYS A 106 -1.21 -3.35 -3.84
N ARG A 107 -1.02 -2.07 -4.17
CA ARG A 107 0.31 -1.50 -4.32
C ARG A 107 1.08 -1.47 -3.02
N TRP A 108 0.41 -1.11 -1.93
CA TRP A 108 1.04 -1.11 -0.61
C TRP A 108 1.51 -2.52 -0.21
N ILE A 109 0.68 -3.55 -0.43
CA ILE A 109 1.05 -4.96 -0.23
C ILE A 109 2.27 -5.34 -1.10
N ALA A 110 2.27 -4.93 -2.39
CA ALA A 110 3.36 -5.25 -3.31
C ALA A 110 4.71 -4.72 -2.84
N PHE A 111 4.75 -3.43 -2.48
CA PHE A 111 6.01 -2.70 -2.33
C PHE A 111 6.48 -2.50 -0.90
N ASN A 112 5.56 -2.47 0.08
CA ASN A 112 5.90 -2.08 1.45
C ASN A 112 5.82 -3.22 2.46
N MET A 113 5.06 -4.29 2.21
CA MET A 113 5.02 -5.43 3.13
C MET A 113 6.10 -6.45 2.79
N LYS A 114 6.97 -6.76 3.76
CA LYS A 114 7.88 -7.90 3.65
C LYS A 114 7.06 -9.18 3.91
N ALA A 115 7.15 -10.17 3.00
CA ALA A 115 6.49 -11.44 3.22
C ALA A 115 7.17 -12.20 4.36
N GLY A 116 6.40 -12.59 5.37
CA GLY A 116 6.83 -13.43 6.49
C GLY A 116 6.73 -14.91 6.19
N GLY A 117 5.96 -15.29 5.16
CA GLY A 117 5.70 -16.68 4.84
C GLY A 117 5.44 -16.95 3.37
N ARG A 118 5.21 -18.24 3.10
CA ARG A 118 4.96 -18.81 1.77
C ARG A 118 3.76 -19.74 1.82
N LEU A 119 2.88 -19.63 0.83
CA LEU A 119 1.83 -20.62 0.57
C LEU A 119 2.11 -21.29 -0.77
N THR A 120 1.95 -22.61 -0.83
CA THR A 120 1.92 -23.35 -2.10
C THR A 120 0.48 -23.71 -2.39
N ILE A 121 0.01 -23.47 -3.62
CA ILE A 121 -1.37 -23.70 -4.04
C ILE A 121 -1.46 -24.65 -5.23
N ASP A 122 -2.60 -25.32 -5.38
CA ASP A 122 -2.87 -26.21 -6.50
C ASP A 122 -3.21 -25.42 -7.80
N GLU A 123 -3.20 -26.13 -8.93
CA GLU A 123 -3.48 -25.54 -10.25
C GLU A 123 -4.92 -25.01 -10.39
N GLY A 124 -5.87 -25.57 -9.64
CA GLY A 124 -7.25 -25.06 -9.59
C GLY A 124 -7.33 -23.69 -8.95
N ALA A 125 -6.61 -23.52 -7.83
CA ALA A 125 -6.48 -22.23 -7.14
C ALA A 125 -5.69 -21.22 -7.99
N VAL A 126 -4.62 -21.63 -8.70
CA VAL A 126 -3.89 -20.75 -9.63
C VAL A 126 -4.86 -20.18 -10.67
N ARG A 127 -5.62 -21.03 -11.35
CA ARG A 127 -6.63 -20.60 -12.35
C ARG A 127 -7.72 -19.72 -11.74
N ALA A 128 -8.20 -20.06 -10.54
CA ALA A 128 -9.21 -19.25 -9.85
C ALA A 128 -8.73 -17.83 -9.55
N ILE A 129 -7.48 -17.68 -9.14
CA ILE A 129 -6.86 -16.39 -8.83
C ILE A 129 -6.53 -15.60 -10.09
N ARG A 130 -5.83 -16.20 -11.07
CA ARG A 130 -5.35 -15.51 -12.28
C ARG A 130 -6.48 -15.17 -13.24
N ASP A 131 -7.30 -16.15 -13.57
CA ASP A 131 -8.27 -16.02 -14.66
C ASP A 131 -9.60 -15.49 -14.17
N LYS A 132 -10.04 -15.93 -13.00
CA LYS A 132 -11.37 -15.58 -12.44
C LYS A 132 -11.32 -14.49 -11.38
N LYS A 133 -10.13 -13.97 -11.03
CA LYS A 133 -9.92 -12.92 -10.01
C LYS A 133 -10.62 -13.22 -8.67
N LYS A 134 -10.60 -14.49 -8.25
CA LYS A 134 -11.22 -14.95 -7.01
C LYS A 134 -10.26 -14.89 -5.83
N SER A 135 -10.81 -14.91 -4.61
CA SER A 135 -10.07 -15.07 -3.35
C SER A 135 -9.41 -16.45 -3.29
N LEU A 136 -8.31 -16.56 -2.52
CA LEU A 136 -7.69 -17.84 -2.21
C LEU A 136 -8.44 -18.50 -1.05
N LEU A 137 -8.94 -19.72 -1.29
CA LEU A 137 -9.59 -20.55 -0.27
C LEU A 137 -8.60 -21.58 0.31
N ALA A 138 -8.90 -22.07 1.51
CA ALA A 138 -8.09 -23.08 2.19
C ALA A 138 -8.02 -24.40 1.39
N SER A 139 -9.07 -24.75 0.65
CA SER A 139 -9.12 -25.94 -0.20
C SER A 139 -8.04 -25.96 -1.29
N GLY A 140 -7.62 -24.80 -1.77
CA GLY A 140 -6.55 -24.68 -2.77
C GLY A 140 -5.14 -24.61 -2.20
N VAL A 141 -4.97 -24.59 -0.86
CA VAL A 141 -3.64 -24.52 -0.22
C VAL A 141 -3.09 -25.92 0.00
N ILE A 142 -1.92 -26.20 -0.59
CA ILE A 142 -1.22 -27.49 -0.46
C ILE A 142 -0.20 -27.46 0.70
N ALA A 143 0.60 -26.37 0.78
CA ALA A 143 1.65 -26.26 1.77
C ALA A 143 1.74 -24.85 2.35
N VAL A 144 2.24 -24.78 3.61
CA VAL A 144 2.39 -23.55 4.39
C VAL A 144 3.80 -23.51 4.96
N GLY A 145 4.55 -22.43 4.70
CA GLY A 145 5.93 -22.25 5.16
C GLY A 145 6.20 -20.86 5.71
N GLY A 146 7.32 -20.72 6.45
CA GLY A 146 7.72 -19.45 7.05
C GLY A 146 7.07 -19.18 8.40
N ALA A 147 7.11 -17.92 8.86
CA ALA A 147 6.53 -17.45 10.12
C ALA A 147 5.67 -16.22 9.84
N PHE A 148 4.38 -16.33 10.13
CA PHE A 148 3.42 -15.21 9.93
C PHE A 148 2.22 -15.36 10.88
N ALA A 149 1.63 -14.23 11.19
CA ALA A 149 0.39 -14.08 11.95
C ALA A 149 -0.77 -13.64 11.03
N LEU A 150 -1.96 -13.57 11.58
CA LEU A 150 -3.11 -12.94 10.95
C LEU A 150 -2.75 -11.48 10.55
N GLY A 151 -3.03 -11.10 9.32
CA GLY A 151 -2.75 -9.76 8.80
C GLY A 151 -1.36 -9.57 8.19
N ASP A 152 -0.48 -10.58 8.27
CA ASP A 152 0.83 -10.51 7.64
C ASP A 152 0.76 -10.81 6.14
N ALA A 153 1.77 -10.34 5.40
CA ALA A 153 1.91 -10.67 3.99
C ALA A 153 2.62 -12.01 3.80
N VAL A 154 2.16 -12.77 2.80
CA VAL A 154 2.78 -14.01 2.35
C VAL A 154 2.92 -14.03 0.84
N GLU A 155 3.92 -14.75 0.34
CA GLU A 155 4.06 -15.09 -1.08
C GLU A 155 3.26 -16.34 -1.41
N VAL A 156 2.65 -16.36 -2.60
CA VAL A 156 1.84 -17.48 -3.10
C VAL A 156 2.53 -18.09 -4.30
N PHE A 157 2.84 -19.38 -4.23
CA PHE A 157 3.52 -20.16 -5.27
C PHE A 157 2.60 -21.25 -5.80
N SER A 158 2.73 -21.59 -7.07
CA SER A 158 2.14 -22.80 -7.64
C SER A 158 2.85 -24.05 -7.13
N ALA A 159 2.27 -25.23 -7.37
CA ALA A 159 2.90 -26.51 -7.09
C ALA A 159 4.24 -26.70 -7.83
N SER A 160 4.41 -26.05 -9.01
CA SER A 160 5.67 -26.05 -9.78
C SER A 160 6.74 -25.08 -9.23
N GLY A 161 6.44 -24.33 -8.16
CA GLY A 161 7.36 -23.37 -7.56
C GLY A 161 7.38 -21.98 -8.23
N THR A 162 6.47 -21.73 -9.16
CA THR A 162 6.33 -20.40 -9.80
C THR A 162 5.64 -19.43 -8.85
N LEU A 163 6.17 -18.22 -8.69
CA LEU A 163 5.52 -17.15 -7.93
C LEU A 163 4.25 -16.71 -8.65
N VAL A 164 3.10 -16.88 -8.00
CA VAL A 164 1.77 -16.53 -8.51
C VAL A 164 1.33 -15.15 -8.05
N GLY A 165 1.69 -14.79 -6.80
CA GLY A 165 1.26 -13.54 -6.22
C GLY A 165 1.76 -13.32 -4.80
N LYS A 166 1.24 -12.26 -4.17
CA LYS A 166 1.49 -11.87 -2.78
C LYS A 166 0.23 -11.30 -2.17
N GLY A 167 -0.07 -11.64 -0.92
CA GLY A 167 -1.29 -11.15 -0.29
C GLY A 167 -1.25 -11.16 1.22
N ILE A 168 -2.25 -10.53 1.85
CA ILE A 168 -2.44 -10.51 3.31
C ILE A 168 -3.30 -11.70 3.71
N VAL A 169 -2.81 -12.50 4.68
CA VAL A 169 -3.52 -13.68 5.16
C VAL A 169 -4.51 -13.37 6.26
N ASN A 170 -5.64 -14.05 6.22
CA ASN A 170 -6.69 -14.00 7.24
C ASN A 170 -6.50 -15.03 8.36
N TYR A 171 -5.41 -15.79 8.34
CA TYR A 171 -5.11 -16.84 9.30
C TYR A 171 -3.64 -16.79 9.71
N SER A 172 -3.34 -17.17 10.93
CA SER A 172 -1.96 -17.45 11.34
C SER A 172 -1.44 -18.72 10.66
N ARG A 173 -0.11 -18.89 10.65
CA ARG A 173 0.52 -20.12 10.15
C ARG A 173 -0.02 -21.39 10.83
N ALA A 174 -0.23 -21.36 12.13
CA ALA A 174 -0.71 -22.50 12.90
C ALA A 174 -2.13 -22.90 12.47
N GLU A 175 -3.05 -21.93 12.37
CA GLU A 175 -4.43 -22.15 11.93
C GLU A 175 -4.44 -22.67 10.48
N LEU A 176 -3.70 -22.01 9.58
CA LEU A 176 -3.69 -22.37 8.17
C LEU A 176 -3.10 -23.79 7.95
N SER A 177 -2.13 -24.19 8.76
CA SER A 177 -1.61 -25.57 8.71
C SER A 177 -2.65 -26.64 9.07
N ARG A 178 -3.65 -26.30 9.88
CA ARG A 178 -4.77 -27.20 10.27
C ARG A 178 -5.86 -27.26 9.21
N ILE A 179 -6.10 -26.15 8.48
CA ILE A 179 -7.23 -26.04 7.54
C ILE A 179 -6.82 -26.14 6.06
N LYS A 180 -5.54 -26.22 5.74
CA LYS A 180 -5.07 -26.40 4.36
C LYS A 180 -5.73 -27.61 3.70
N GLY A 181 -6.19 -27.46 2.46
CA GLY A 181 -6.89 -28.50 1.73
C GLY A 181 -8.35 -28.72 2.15
N LYS A 182 -8.84 -28.03 3.19
CA LYS A 182 -10.20 -28.19 3.70
C LYS A 182 -11.18 -27.27 3.00
N LYS A 183 -12.45 -27.71 2.89
CA LYS A 183 -13.55 -26.88 2.39
C LYS A 183 -13.91 -25.83 3.44
N THR A 184 -14.44 -24.67 3.00
CA THR A 184 -14.87 -23.59 3.90
C THR A 184 -15.87 -24.07 4.97
N SER A 185 -16.78 -24.99 4.63
CA SER A 185 -17.73 -25.57 5.57
C SER A 185 -17.09 -26.36 6.73
N GLU A 186 -15.89 -26.93 6.52
CA GLU A 186 -15.17 -27.71 7.53
C GLU A 186 -14.34 -26.82 8.48
N ILE A 187 -14.01 -25.59 8.06
CA ILE A 187 -13.13 -24.69 8.82
C ILE A 187 -13.74 -24.35 10.18
N ARG A 188 -15.05 -24.14 10.22
CA ARG A 188 -15.76 -23.82 11.46
C ARG A 188 -15.61 -24.91 12.53
N GLU A 189 -15.68 -26.15 12.12
CA GLU A 189 -15.54 -27.31 13.04
C GLU A 189 -14.10 -27.43 13.54
N ILE A 190 -13.11 -27.11 12.68
CA ILE A 190 -11.68 -27.25 13.00
C ILE A 190 -11.18 -26.11 13.90
N LEU A 191 -11.62 -24.86 13.65
CA LEU A 191 -11.13 -23.65 14.32
C LEU A 191 -12.09 -23.05 15.34
N GLY A 192 -13.35 -23.51 15.38
CA GLY A 192 -14.38 -22.97 16.27
C GLY A 192 -15.12 -21.77 15.65
N SER A 193 -15.61 -20.87 16.49
CA SER A 193 -16.51 -19.76 16.08
C SER A 193 -15.84 -18.61 15.32
N ARG A 194 -14.52 -18.53 15.34
CA ARG A 194 -13.74 -17.42 14.71
C ARG A 194 -13.06 -17.94 13.44
N TYR A 195 -13.66 -17.70 12.29
CA TYR A 195 -13.12 -18.10 10.99
C TYR A 195 -13.45 -17.08 9.90
N PHE A 196 -12.65 -17.11 8.85
CA PHE A 196 -12.85 -16.37 7.61
C PHE A 196 -13.18 -17.35 6.48
N ASP A 197 -13.91 -16.93 5.48
CA ASP A 197 -14.23 -17.77 4.32
C ASP A 197 -13.00 -17.95 3.43
N GLU A 198 -12.14 -16.91 3.35
CA GLU A 198 -10.96 -16.92 2.49
C GLU A 198 -9.66 -16.88 3.30
N VAL A 199 -8.65 -17.53 2.77
CA VAL A 199 -7.26 -17.44 3.26
C VAL A 199 -6.67 -16.09 2.91
N ILE A 200 -6.90 -15.63 1.68
CA ILE A 200 -6.54 -14.29 1.21
C ILE A 200 -7.71 -13.76 0.38
N ASN A 201 -8.25 -12.61 0.77
CA ASN A 201 -9.29 -11.96 -0.01
C ASN A 201 -8.72 -11.45 -1.34
N ARG A 202 -9.50 -11.51 -2.42
CA ARG A 202 -9.10 -11.03 -3.76
C ARG A 202 -8.64 -9.57 -3.77
N ASP A 203 -9.19 -8.74 -2.86
CA ASP A 203 -8.83 -7.34 -2.76
C ASP A 203 -7.49 -7.12 -2.03
N ASP A 204 -7.03 -8.13 -1.29
CA ASP A 204 -5.75 -8.20 -0.58
C ASP A 204 -4.71 -9.08 -1.29
N LEU A 205 -5.03 -9.56 -2.49
CA LEU A 205 -4.18 -10.42 -3.30
C LEU A 205 -3.69 -9.70 -4.56
N ILE A 206 -2.38 -9.65 -4.72
CA ILE A 206 -1.71 -9.21 -5.93
C ILE A 206 -1.33 -10.45 -6.71
N VAL A 207 -1.59 -10.44 -8.01
CA VAL A 207 -1.26 -11.53 -8.94
C VAL A 207 -0.20 -11.02 -9.91
N TYR A 208 0.84 -11.85 -10.11
CA TYR A 208 1.97 -11.58 -11.01
C TYR A 208 1.83 -12.32 -12.34
#